data_61dedee31042bd09a64bd99a2fb5138e
#
_entry.id   61dedee31042bd09a64bd99a2fb5138e
#
_cell.length_a   1.000
_cell.length_b   1.000
_cell.length_c   1.000
_cell.angle_alpha   90.00
_cell.angle_beta   90.00
_cell.angle_gamma   90.00
#
_symmetry.space_group_name_H-M   'P 1'
#
loop_
_entity.id
_entity.type
_entity.pdbx_description
1 polymer ?
#
loop_
_entity_poly.entity_id
_entity_poly.type
_entity_poly.pdbx_seq_one_letter_code
_entity_poly.pdbx_strand_id
1 'polypeptide(L)'
;MISSEGVRLGAEAARRLAETGLYEFEPGLTGAEFERIEHQYGFEFADDHRAFLAAGLPINVPPEDGQTWSRPWPEWRGGDLDSLRRQLAWPVEGVLLSVEHNGFWHESWGERPANGTAALKAARRHLLEVPVLVPVYAHRYVPAGRVSFGHPVLSMWQTDIIYYGLDLVDYIHQEFDEARGDVDESWGPRATVPFWQDLL
;
A
#
# COMPACT_ATOMS: atom_id res chain seq x y z
N MET A 1 0.23 12.50 -18.07
CA MET A 1 0.70 11.42 -19.00
C MET A 1 1.33 10.36 -18.14
N ILE A 2 0.97 9.10 -18.29
CA ILE A 2 1.52 7.98 -17.50
C ILE A 2 3.00 7.81 -17.86
N SER A 3 3.86 7.58 -16.86
CA SER A 3 5.29 7.37 -17.05
C SER A 3 5.58 6.03 -17.74
N SER A 4 6.37 6.03 -18.80
CA SER A 4 6.80 4.79 -19.46
C SER A 4 7.65 3.90 -18.54
N GLU A 5 8.39 4.48 -17.61
CA GLU A 5 9.18 3.74 -16.63
C GLU A 5 8.27 3.10 -15.56
N GLY A 6 7.28 3.82 -15.05
CA GLY A 6 6.27 3.28 -14.16
C GLY A 6 5.51 2.10 -14.80
N VAL A 7 5.11 2.25 -16.06
CA VAL A 7 4.47 1.15 -16.81
C VAL A 7 5.38 -0.07 -16.89
N ARG A 8 6.67 0.11 -17.18
CA ARG A 8 7.64 -0.99 -17.23
C ARG A 8 7.83 -1.68 -15.90
N LEU A 9 7.93 -0.92 -14.79
CA LEU A 9 8.06 -1.47 -13.43
C LEU A 9 6.82 -2.29 -13.05
N GLY A 10 5.63 -1.75 -13.23
CA GLY A 10 4.40 -2.45 -12.89
C GLY A 10 4.17 -3.72 -13.72
N ALA A 11 4.42 -3.66 -15.03
CA ALA A 11 4.32 -4.83 -15.89
C ALA A 11 5.35 -5.92 -15.52
N GLU A 12 6.56 -5.52 -15.15
CA GLU A 12 7.60 -6.46 -14.69
C GLU A 12 7.21 -7.12 -13.36
N ALA A 13 6.66 -6.36 -12.40
CA ALA A 13 6.18 -6.90 -11.14
C ALA A 13 5.06 -7.93 -11.36
N ALA A 14 4.09 -7.63 -12.24
CA ALA A 14 3.02 -8.55 -12.58
C ALA A 14 3.54 -9.84 -13.27
N ARG A 15 4.50 -9.70 -14.19
CA ARG A 15 5.13 -10.84 -14.85
C ARG A 15 5.82 -11.75 -13.83
N ARG A 16 6.61 -11.19 -12.90
CA ARG A 16 7.29 -11.97 -11.86
C ARG A 16 6.32 -12.71 -10.96
N LEU A 17 5.26 -12.01 -10.50
CA LEU A 17 4.25 -12.67 -9.69
C LEU A 17 3.58 -13.84 -10.44
N ALA A 18 3.26 -13.66 -11.73
CA ALA A 18 2.70 -14.74 -12.54
C ALA A 18 3.66 -15.93 -12.70
N GLU A 19 4.97 -15.68 -12.80
CA GLU A 19 6.00 -16.72 -12.92
C GLU A 19 6.16 -17.57 -11.66
N THR A 20 5.77 -17.09 -10.49
CA THR A 20 5.76 -17.90 -9.25
C THR A 20 4.76 -19.04 -9.32
N GLY A 21 3.70 -18.91 -10.10
CA GLY A 21 2.62 -19.90 -10.18
C GLY A 21 1.78 -20.02 -8.90
N LEU A 22 1.97 -19.14 -7.92
CA LEU A 22 1.27 -19.19 -6.63
C LEU A 22 -0.19 -18.75 -6.71
N TYR A 23 -0.54 -17.92 -7.71
CA TYR A 23 -1.87 -17.34 -7.87
C TYR A 23 -2.38 -17.50 -9.28
N GLU A 24 -3.70 -17.66 -9.39
CA GLU A 24 -4.43 -17.47 -10.64
C GLU A 24 -4.71 -15.98 -10.86
N PHE A 25 -4.92 -15.59 -12.11
CA PHE A 25 -5.15 -14.19 -12.48
C PHE A 25 -6.42 -14.05 -13.29
N GLU A 26 -7.22 -13.07 -12.93
CA GLU A 26 -8.24 -12.51 -13.83
C GLU A 26 -7.61 -11.53 -14.82
N PRO A 27 -8.31 -11.20 -15.93
CA PRO A 27 -7.91 -10.09 -16.80
C PRO A 27 -7.70 -8.81 -16.00
N GLY A 28 -6.67 -8.04 -16.33
CA GLY A 28 -6.36 -6.79 -15.65
C GLY A 28 -7.48 -5.76 -15.70
N LEU A 29 -7.40 -4.75 -14.85
CA LEU A 29 -8.36 -3.65 -14.82
C LEU A 29 -8.33 -2.84 -16.10
N THR A 30 -9.51 -2.53 -16.63
CA THR A 30 -9.71 -1.63 -17.77
C THR A 30 -9.62 -0.16 -17.34
N GLY A 31 -9.44 0.74 -18.31
CA GLY A 31 -9.44 2.19 -18.04
C GLY A 31 -10.68 2.67 -17.30
N ALA A 32 -11.87 2.18 -17.70
CA ALA A 32 -13.14 2.53 -17.05
C ALA A 32 -13.25 2.00 -15.60
N GLU A 33 -12.68 0.81 -15.33
CA GLU A 33 -12.62 0.28 -13.95
C GLU A 33 -11.69 1.12 -13.06
N PHE A 34 -10.54 1.54 -13.58
CA PHE A 34 -9.65 2.46 -12.86
C PHE A 34 -10.34 3.78 -12.54
N GLU A 35 -10.97 4.42 -13.53
CA GLU A 35 -11.69 5.69 -13.34
C GLU A 35 -12.79 5.56 -12.28
N ARG A 36 -13.55 4.46 -12.32
CA ARG A 36 -14.57 4.16 -11.32
C ARG A 36 -13.98 4.02 -9.91
N ILE A 37 -12.89 3.26 -9.75
CA ILE A 37 -12.25 3.02 -8.46
C ILE A 37 -11.66 4.32 -7.92
N GLU A 38 -10.88 5.04 -8.73
CA GLU A 38 -10.25 6.30 -8.38
C GLU A 38 -11.30 7.35 -7.94
N HIS A 39 -12.39 7.47 -8.69
CA HIS A 39 -13.49 8.37 -8.32
C HIS A 39 -14.22 7.93 -7.04
N GLN A 40 -14.46 6.63 -6.86
CA GLN A 40 -15.20 6.06 -5.73
C GLN A 40 -14.46 6.21 -4.41
N TYR A 41 -13.13 6.08 -4.43
CA TYR A 41 -12.30 6.10 -3.22
C TYR A 41 -11.47 7.38 -3.05
N GLY A 42 -11.48 8.29 -4.03
CA GLY A 42 -10.87 9.60 -3.93
C GLY A 42 -9.33 9.61 -3.96
N PHE A 43 -8.72 8.68 -4.69
CA PHE A 43 -7.28 8.67 -4.93
C PHE A 43 -6.99 8.36 -6.41
N GLU A 44 -5.73 8.48 -6.82
CA GLU A 44 -5.26 8.01 -8.11
C GLU A 44 -4.14 6.98 -7.92
N PHE A 45 -4.17 5.87 -8.66
CA PHE A 45 -3.10 4.88 -8.58
C PHE A 45 -1.76 5.47 -9.06
N ALA A 46 -0.66 5.09 -8.41
CA ALA A 46 0.67 5.28 -8.95
C ALA A 46 0.82 4.54 -10.30
N ASP A 47 1.67 5.05 -11.19
CA ASP A 47 1.77 4.54 -12.56
C ASP A 47 2.19 3.06 -12.62
N ASP A 48 3.11 2.65 -11.76
CA ASP A 48 3.55 1.26 -11.64
C ASP A 48 2.48 0.34 -11.02
N HIS A 49 1.80 0.79 -9.97
CA HIS A 49 0.70 0.02 -9.39
C HIS A 49 -0.46 -0.12 -10.37
N ARG A 50 -0.80 0.94 -11.11
CA ARG A 50 -1.79 0.90 -12.17
C ARG A 50 -1.40 -0.10 -13.27
N ALA A 51 -0.14 -0.08 -13.70
CA ALA A 51 0.35 -1.01 -14.72
C ALA A 51 0.36 -2.47 -14.25
N PHE A 52 0.70 -2.70 -12.97
CA PHE A 52 0.60 -4.01 -12.34
C PHE A 52 -0.83 -4.56 -12.41
N LEU A 53 -1.81 -3.79 -11.94
CA LEU A 53 -3.22 -4.18 -11.94
C LEU A 53 -3.84 -4.25 -13.35
N ALA A 54 -3.30 -3.52 -14.32
CA ALA A 54 -3.71 -3.60 -15.72
C ALA A 54 -3.19 -4.85 -16.43
N ALA A 55 -2.08 -5.42 -15.98
CA ALA A 55 -1.52 -6.67 -16.52
C ALA A 55 -2.31 -7.90 -16.07
N GLY A 56 -2.86 -7.89 -14.85
CA GLY A 56 -3.69 -8.97 -14.31
C GLY A 56 -4.09 -8.70 -12.87
N LEU A 57 -5.22 -9.27 -12.45
CA LEU A 57 -5.66 -9.24 -11.05
C LEU A 57 -5.42 -10.59 -10.41
N PRO A 58 -4.55 -10.67 -9.39
CA PRO A 58 -4.38 -11.90 -8.62
C PRO A 58 -5.67 -12.28 -7.91
N ILE A 59 -6.03 -13.57 -7.94
CA ILE A 59 -7.22 -14.10 -7.28
C ILE A 59 -6.86 -14.56 -5.88
N ASN A 60 -7.68 -14.19 -4.89
CA ASN A 60 -7.55 -14.69 -3.54
C ASN A 60 -7.82 -16.20 -3.50
N VAL A 61 -6.88 -16.96 -2.95
CA VAL A 61 -7.08 -18.38 -2.64
C VAL A 61 -7.69 -18.53 -1.25
N PRO A 62 -8.37 -19.65 -0.95
CA PRO A 62 -8.84 -19.91 0.41
C PRO A 62 -7.68 -19.80 1.42
N PRO A 63 -7.88 -19.16 2.57
CA PRO A 63 -6.81 -18.98 3.56
C PRO A 63 -6.37 -20.34 4.12
N GLU A 64 -5.08 -20.50 4.32
CA GLU A 64 -4.52 -21.65 5.05
C GLU A 64 -4.73 -21.48 6.56
N ASP A 65 -4.66 -22.59 7.30
CA ASP A 65 -4.77 -22.56 8.76
C ASP A 65 -3.67 -21.66 9.37
N GLY A 66 -4.10 -20.68 10.16
CA GLY A 66 -3.19 -19.73 10.82
C GLY A 66 -2.94 -18.43 10.04
N GLN A 67 -3.43 -18.28 8.82
CA GLN A 67 -3.38 -17.00 8.12
C GLN A 67 -4.30 -15.96 8.76
N THR A 68 -3.76 -14.74 8.93
CA THR A 68 -4.51 -13.62 9.52
C THR A 68 -5.40 -12.89 8.52
N TRP A 69 -5.14 -13.03 7.23
CA TRP A 69 -5.85 -12.38 6.13
C TRP A 69 -6.55 -13.42 5.26
N SER A 70 -7.87 -13.41 5.25
CA SER A 70 -8.67 -14.29 4.39
C SER A 70 -8.70 -13.83 2.92
N ARG A 71 -8.43 -12.55 2.67
CA ARG A 71 -8.41 -11.93 1.35
C ARG A 71 -7.28 -10.91 1.28
N PRO A 72 -6.03 -11.37 1.10
CA PRO A 72 -4.87 -10.48 1.11
C PRO A 72 -4.80 -9.59 -0.13
N TRP A 73 -5.26 -10.06 -1.30
CA TRP A 73 -5.36 -9.22 -2.51
C TRP A 73 -6.60 -8.33 -2.43
N PRO A 74 -6.45 -7.00 -2.65
CA PRO A 74 -7.60 -6.10 -2.71
C PRO A 74 -8.54 -6.45 -3.87
N GLU A 75 -9.82 -6.65 -3.58
CA GLU A 75 -10.81 -7.05 -4.59
C GLU A 75 -11.36 -5.84 -5.35
N TRP A 76 -10.56 -5.25 -6.23
CA TRP A 76 -10.87 -4.01 -6.93
C TRP A 76 -12.09 -4.08 -7.86
N ARG A 77 -12.41 -5.26 -8.42
CA ARG A 77 -13.46 -5.43 -9.42
C ARG A 77 -14.83 -5.72 -8.82
N GLY A 78 -14.94 -6.61 -7.91
CA GLY A 78 -16.23 -7.13 -7.42
C GLY A 78 -16.31 -7.31 -5.91
N GLY A 79 -15.33 -6.81 -5.17
CA GLY A 79 -15.24 -6.99 -3.73
C GLY A 79 -16.26 -6.19 -2.93
N ASP A 80 -16.40 -6.56 -1.67
CA ASP A 80 -17.17 -5.80 -0.69
C ASP A 80 -16.59 -4.39 -0.51
N LEU A 81 -17.41 -3.38 -0.80
CA LEU A 81 -17.01 -1.97 -0.74
C LEU A 81 -16.48 -1.56 0.65
N ASP A 82 -17.04 -2.13 1.70
CA ASP A 82 -16.63 -1.80 3.06
C ASP A 82 -15.31 -2.49 3.42
N SER A 83 -15.01 -3.63 2.82
CA SER A 83 -13.71 -4.30 2.94
C SER A 83 -12.59 -3.45 2.33
N LEU A 84 -12.76 -2.96 1.11
CA LEU A 84 -11.79 -2.06 0.47
C LEU A 84 -11.64 -0.73 1.21
N ARG A 85 -12.74 -0.15 1.73
CA ARG A 85 -12.67 1.06 2.56
C ARG A 85 -11.86 0.82 3.83
N ARG A 86 -12.05 -0.32 4.50
CA ARG A 86 -11.25 -0.67 5.69
C ARG A 86 -9.78 -0.85 5.35
N GLN A 87 -9.45 -1.50 4.22
CA GLN A 87 -8.06 -1.63 3.78
C GLN A 87 -7.43 -0.27 3.49
N LEU A 88 -8.11 0.62 2.76
CA LEU A 88 -7.64 1.97 2.47
C LEU A 88 -7.50 2.84 3.73
N ALA A 89 -8.37 2.67 4.71
CA ALA A 89 -8.33 3.40 5.98
C ALA A 89 -7.27 2.85 6.96
N TRP A 90 -6.82 1.61 6.78
CA TRP A 90 -5.96 0.90 7.71
C TRP A 90 -4.71 1.68 8.14
N PRO A 91 -3.94 2.32 7.23
CA PRO A 91 -2.75 3.08 7.63
C PRO A 91 -3.09 4.24 8.58
N VAL A 92 -4.11 5.01 8.25
CA VAL A 92 -4.54 6.17 9.05
C VAL A 92 -5.15 5.74 10.39
N GLU A 93 -6.04 4.74 10.37
CA GLU A 93 -6.66 4.22 11.60
C GLU A 93 -5.62 3.57 12.53
N GLY A 94 -4.57 2.96 11.98
CA GLY A 94 -3.45 2.43 12.77
C GLY A 94 -2.68 3.53 13.52
N VAL A 95 -2.39 4.66 12.86
CA VAL A 95 -1.78 5.82 13.52
C VAL A 95 -2.72 6.40 14.59
N LEU A 96 -4.01 6.53 14.29
CA LEU A 96 -5.00 7.03 15.26
C LEU A 96 -5.11 6.14 16.48
N LEU A 97 -5.05 4.81 16.31
CA LEU A 97 -5.01 3.86 17.41
C LEU A 97 -3.78 4.10 18.31
N SER A 98 -2.61 4.37 17.69
CA SER A 98 -1.39 4.70 18.44
C SER A 98 -1.49 6.04 19.16
N VAL A 99 -2.18 7.04 18.59
CA VAL A 99 -2.47 8.31 19.29
C VAL A 99 -3.35 8.08 20.51
N GLU A 100 -4.35 7.21 20.41
CA GLU A 100 -5.32 6.95 21.46
C GLU A 100 -4.73 6.11 22.60
N HIS A 101 -4.01 5.05 22.27
CA HIS A 101 -3.62 4.03 23.25
C HIS A 101 -2.13 4.02 23.60
N ASN A 102 -1.25 4.42 22.65
CA ASN A 102 0.19 4.30 22.81
C ASN A 102 0.89 5.65 23.06
N GLY A 103 0.11 6.74 23.17
CA GLY A 103 0.67 8.07 23.41
C GLY A 103 1.40 8.68 22.22
N PHE A 104 1.30 8.08 21.03
CA PHE A 104 1.96 8.60 19.84
C PHE A 104 1.51 10.02 19.50
N TRP A 105 2.47 10.85 19.11
CA TRP A 105 2.24 12.21 18.59
C TRP A 105 3.40 12.59 17.68
N HIS A 106 3.10 12.88 16.42
CA HIS A 106 4.13 13.23 15.46
C HIS A 106 4.68 14.63 15.77
N GLU A 107 6.00 14.80 15.70
CA GLU A 107 6.68 16.05 16.07
C GLU A 107 6.21 17.27 15.26
N SER A 108 5.90 17.07 13.96
CA SER A 108 5.42 18.13 13.07
C SER A 108 4.01 18.64 13.41
N TRP A 109 3.26 17.94 14.29
CA TRP A 109 1.89 18.30 14.64
C TRP A 109 1.79 19.37 15.73
N GLY A 110 2.94 19.83 16.26
CA GLY A 110 3.01 20.77 17.35
C GLY A 110 2.68 20.16 18.71
N GLU A 111 2.21 20.95 19.65
CA GLU A 111 1.92 20.49 21.01
C GLU A 111 0.70 19.55 21.03
N ARG A 112 0.86 18.40 21.68
CA ARG A 112 -0.24 17.44 21.82
C ARG A 112 -1.29 17.96 22.80
N PRO A 113 -2.58 18.05 22.40
CA PRO A 113 -3.65 18.39 23.30
C PRO A 113 -3.72 17.48 24.52
N ALA A 114 -3.89 18.07 25.71
CA ALA A 114 -3.98 17.30 26.95
C ALA A 114 -5.22 16.40 27.02
N ASN A 115 -6.31 16.80 26.36
CA ASN A 115 -7.54 16.01 26.26
C ASN A 115 -7.43 14.99 25.11
N GLY A 116 -7.61 13.70 25.40
CA GLY A 116 -7.49 12.61 24.41
C GLY A 116 -8.43 12.76 23.20
N THR A 117 -9.67 13.16 23.41
CA THR A 117 -10.62 13.41 22.30
C THR A 117 -10.16 14.57 21.41
N ALA A 118 -9.61 15.63 22.03
CA ALA A 118 -9.06 16.75 21.27
C ALA A 118 -7.78 16.34 20.52
N ALA A 119 -6.95 15.51 21.11
CA ALA A 119 -5.76 14.94 20.46
C ALA A 119 -6.15 14.10 19.23
N LEU A 120 -7.09 13.17 19.36
CA LEU A 120 -7.60 12.40 18.22
C LEU A 120 -8.17 13.28 17.11
N LYS A 121 -8.97 14.29 17.46
CA LYS A 121 -9.53 15.23 16.48
C LYS A 121 -8.43 16.02 15.75
N ALA A 122 -7.38 16.42 16.48
CA ALA A 122 -6.25 17.12 15.88
C ALA A 122 -5.43 16.19 14.97
N ALA A 123 -5.12 14.96 15.43
CA ALA A 123 -4.43 13.95 14.63
C ALA A 123 -5.17 13.65 13.32
N ARG A 124 -6.50 13.44 13.38
CA ARG A 124 -7.32 13.22 12.17
C ARG A 124 -7.17 14.35 11.15
N ARG A 125 -7.09 15.61 11.60
CA ARG A 125 -6.91 16.74 10.67
C ARG A 125 -5.53 16.73 10.00
N HIS A 126 -4.48 16.41 10.74
CA HIS A 126 -3.14 16.28 10.17
C HIS A 126 -3.07 15.11 9.18
N LEU A 127 -3.71 14.00 9.49
CA LEU A 127 -3.73 12.80 8.65
C LEU A 127 -4.56 12.95 7.36
N LEU A 128 -5.38 14.00 7.22
CA LEU A 128 -6.03 14.32 5.95
C LEU A 128 -5.06 14.86 4.88
N GLU A 129 -3.91 15.38 5.31
CA GLU A 129 -2.91 16.01 4.43
C GLU A 129 -1.76 15.07 4.07
N VAL A 130 -1.73 13.85 4.65
CA VAL A 130 -0.64 12.90 4.36
C VAL A 130 -0.90 12.17 3.04
N PRO A 131 0.17 11.71 2.34
CA PRO A 131 -0.01 10.90 1.14
C PRO A 131 -0.88 9.68 1.40
N VAL A 132 -1.88 9.49 0.55
CA VAL A 132 -2.76 8.31 0.60
C VAL A 132 -1.94 7.07 0.26
N LEU A 133 -2.09 6.02 1.05
CA LEU A 133 -1.50 4.72 0.78
C LEU A 133 -2.55 3.78 0.22
N VAL A 134 -2.21 3.07 -0.84
CA VAL A 134 -3.08 2.13 -1.56
C VAL A 134 -2.59 0.71 -1.30
N PRO A 135 -3.47 -0.22 -0.89
CA PRO A 135 -3.07 -1.58 -0.58
C PRO A 135 -2.64 -2.34 -1.85
N VAL A 136 -1.55 -3.07 -1.72
CA VAL A 136 -1.05 -4.02 -2.73
C VAL A 136 -1.42 -5.45 -2.34
N TYR A 137 -1.10 -5.83 -1.10
CA TYR A 137 -1.33 -7.17 -0.55
C TYR A 137 -1.37 -7.10 0.98
N ALA A 138 -2.39 -7.67 1.63
CA ALA A 138 -2.55 -7.68 3.08
C ALA A 138 -2.31 -6.28 3.69
N HIS A 139 -1.27 -6.15 4.51
CA HIS A 139 -0.82 -4.89 5.11
C HIS A 139 0.38 -4.25 4.38
N ARG A 140 0.52 -4.51 3.09
CA ARG A 140 1.53 -3.92 2.19
C ARG A 140 0.90 -2.82 1.35
N TYR A 141 1.53 -1.66 1.33
CA TYR A 141 0.99 -0.44 0.74
C TYR A 141 2.02 0.29 -0.11
N VAL A 142 1.54 0.97 -1.14
CA VAL A 142 2.31 1.93 -1.93
C VAL A 142 1.60 3.28 -1.93
N PRO A 143 2.31 4.42 -2.10
CA PRO A 143 1.67 5.71 -2.19
C PRO A 143 0.80 5.82 -3.45
N ALA A 144 -0.31 6.54 -3.31
CA ALA A 144 -1.13 6.98 -4.43
C ALA A 144 -0.45 8.12 -5.21
N GLY A 145 -0.90 8.36 -6.44
CA GLY A 145 -0.53 9.55 -7.22
C GLY A 145 -0.15 9.24 -8.66
N ARG A 146 -0.79 9.93 -9.61
CA ARG A 146 -0.39 9.86 -11.01
C ARG A 146 0.98 10.49 -11.25
N VAL A 147 1.67 10.02 -12.29
CA VAL A 147 3.04 10.44 -12.63
C VAL A 147 4.04 10.11 -11.51
N SER A 148 3.67 9.17 -10.64
CA SER A 148 4.43 8.68 -9.50
C SER A 148 4.70 7.19 -9.70
N PHE A 149 5.91 6.72 -9.40
CA PHE A 149 6.32 5.32 -9.53
C PHE A 149 7.63 5.05 -8.79
N GLY A 150 7.96 3.78 -8.58
CA GLY A 150 9.21 3.35 -7.95
C GLY A 150 9.32 3.73 -6.48
N HIS A 151 8.19 3.91 -5.83
CA HIS A 151 8.11 4.11 -4.38
C HIS A 151 8.30 2.78 -3.65
N PRO A 152 8.84 2.82 -2.42
CA PRO A 152 8.94 1.63 -1.61
C PRO A 152 7.55 1.07 -1.27
N VAL A 153 7.47 -0.25 -1.17
CA VAL A 153 6.32 -0.92 -0.58
C VAL A 153 6.51 -0.93 0.94
N LEU A 154 5.54 -0.36 1.64
CA LEU A 154 5.55 -0.24 3.10
C LEU A 154 4.74 -1.37 3.74
N SER A 155 5.31 -2.01 4.75
CA SER A 155 4.57 -2.88 5.66
C SER A 155 4.04 -2.05 6.82
N MET A 156 2.71 -2.07 7.02
CA MET A 156 2.00 -1.15 7.91
C MET A 156 1.37 -1.88 9.09
N TRP A 157 1.86 -1.62 10.30
CA TRP A 157 1.23 -2.08 11.54
C TRP A 157 1.18 -0.95 12.57
N GLN A 158 0.09 -0.19 12.57
CA GLN A 158 -0.02 1.04 13.37
C GLN A 158 1.07 2.05 12.97
N THR A 159 1.94 2.43 13.93
CA THR A 159 3.11 3.29 13.72
C THR A 159 4.41 2.49 13.57
N ASP A 160 4.34 1.18 13.59
CA ASP A 160 5.46 0.30 13.24
C ASP A 160 5.43 0.07 11.73
N ILE A 161 6.29 0.79 11.02
CA ILE A 161 6.36 0.82 9.57
C ILE A 161 7.77 0.41 9.15
N ILE A 162 7.86 -0.48 8.17
CA ILE A 162 9.13 -0.87 7.57
C ILE A 162 9.07 -0.83 6.06
N TYR A 163 10.20 -0.60 5.40
CA TYR A 163 10.33 -0.89 3.97
C TYR A 163 10.28 -2.40 3.77
N TYR A 164 9.36 -2.86 2.94
CA TYR A 164 9.20 -4.28 2.60
C TYR A 164 9.53 -4.59 1.14
N GLY A 165 9.90 -3.59 0.39
CA GLY A 165 10.44 -3.63 -0.97
C GLY A 165 10.85 -2.22 -1.37
N LEU A 166 11.93 -2.09 -2.15
CA LEU A 166 12.43 -0.81 -2.65
C LEU A 166 11.52 -0.19 -3.70
N ASP A 167 10.84 -1.05 -4.43
CA ASP A 167 9.79 -0.77 -5.38
C ASP A 167 8.87 -1.99 -5.49
N LEU A 168 7.89 -1.93 -6.39
CA LEU A 168 6.93 -3.00 -6.56
C LEU A 168 7.56 -4.31 -7.11
N VAL A 169 8.63 -4.21 -7.89
CA VAL A 169 9.35 -5.38 -8.45
C VAL A 169 10.15 -6.10 -7.35
N ASP A 170 10.88 -5.32 -6.55
CA ASP A 170 11.65 -5.83 -5.42
C ASP A 170 10.71 -6.44 -4.36
N TYR A 171 9.57 -5.79 -4.10
CA TYR A 171 8.56 -6.33 -3.21
C TYR A 171 8.04 -7.70 -3.64
N ILE A 172 7.68 -7.86 -4.91
CA ILE A 172 7.19 -9.16 -5.41
C ILE A 172 8.25 -10.25 -5.23
N HIS A 173 9.51 -9.91 -5.49
CA HIS A 173 10.62 -10.85 -5.25
C HIS A 173 10.74 -11.22 -3.76
N GLN A 174 10.65 -10.25 -2.86
CA GLN A 174 10.81 -10.51 -1.42
C GLN A 174 9.65 -11.28 -0.79
N GLU A 175 8.41 -11.01 -1.21
CA GLU A 175 7.22 -11.62 -0.62
C GLU A 175 6.95 -13.03 -1.17
N PHE A 176 7.21 -13.26 -2.48
CA PHE A 176 6.72 -14.44 -3.20
C PHE A 176 7.80 -15.33 -3.82
N ASP A 177 9.09 -14.95 -3.76
CA ASP A 177 10.17 -15.79 -4.25
C ASP A 177 10.80 -16.59 -3.09
N GLU A 178 11.01 -17.90 -3.29
CA GLU A 178 11.64 -18.77 -2.29
C GLU A 178 13.14 -18.45 -2.07
N ALA A 179 13.79 -17.85 -3.06
CA ALA A 179 15.21 -17.52 -3.02
C ALA A 179 15.46 -16.12 -2.44
N ARG A 180 15.24 -15.92 -1.14
CA ARG A 180 15.70 -14.70 -0.44
C ARG A 180 17.21 -14.60 -0.56
N GLY A 181 17.69 -13.65 -1.36
CA GLY A 181 19.08 -13.20 -1.30
C GLY A 181 19.35 -12.38 -0.04
N ASP A 182 20.62 -12.33 0.40
CA ASP A 182 21.06 -11.44 1.46
C ASP A 182 20.73 -9.98 1.05
N VAL A 183 20.07 -9.24 1.94
CA VAL A 183 19.82 -7.81 1.75
C VAL A 183 21.15 -7.06 1.77
N ASP A 184 21.49 -6.37 0.69
CA ASP A 184 22.68 -5.53 0.62
C ASP A 184 22.55 -4.37 1.63
N GLU A 185 23.59 -4.13 2.44
CA GLU A 185 23.61 -3.03 3.42
C GLU A 185 23.50 -1.62 2.78
N SER A 186 23.73 -1.50 1.47
CA SER A 186 23.52 -0.27 0.70
C SER A 186 22.06 -0.05 0.30
N TRP A 187 21.16 -0.91 0.76
CA TRP A 187 19.76 -0.95 0.41
C TRP A 187 19.01 0.31 0.87
N GLY A 188 18.42 1.03 -0.04
CA GLY A 188 17.64 2.22 0.23
C GLY A 188 16.66 2.55 -0.91
N PRO A 189 15.44 3.03 -0.63
CA PRO A 189 14.47 3.36 -1.66
C PRO A 189 14.93 4.56 -2.49
N ARG A 190 14.60 4.54 -3.79
CA ARG A 190 14.88 5.64 -4.72
C ARG A 190 13.96 6.84 -4.52
N ALA A 191 12.81 6.62 -3.94
CA ALA A 191 11.80 7.62 -3.64
C ALA A 191 11.37 7.50 -2.18
N THR A 192 10.94 8.62 -1.59
CA THR A 192 10.47 8.69 -0.22
C THR A 192 8.98 8.99 -0.18
N VAL A 193 8.34 8.65 0.93
CA VAL A 193 6.93 8.92 1.16
C VAL A 193 6.81 9.86 2.36
N PRO A 194 6.63 11.17 2.14
CA PRO A 194 6.55 12.15 3.23
C PRO A 194 5.56 11.74 4.32
N PHE A 195 5.85 12.08 5.56
CA PHE A 195 5.17 11.64 6.76
C PHE A 195 5.42 10.16 7.09
N TRP A 196 5.10 9.23 6.17
CA TRP A 196 5.23 7.80 6.44
C TRP A 196 6.68 7.36 6.65
N GLN A 197 7.62 8.01 5.98
CA GLN A 197 9.06 7.78 6.18
C GLN A 197 9.57 8.21 7.56
N ASP A 198 8.88 9.14 8.22
CA ASP A 198 9.27 9.63 9.56
C ASP A 198 8.89 8.63 10.66
N LEU A 199 8.16 7.57 10.31
CA LEU A 199 7.72 6.48 11.20
C LEU A 199 8.53 5.18 11.03
N LEU A 200 9.56 5.21 10.16
CA LEU A 200 10.43 4.06 9.87
C LEU A 200 11.50 3.87 10.93
#